data_6fde7d6aca3277de041b9c96d21ca882
#
_entry.id   6fde7d6aca3277de041b9c96d21ca882
#
_cell.length_a   1.000
_cell.length_b   1.000
_cell.length_c   1.000
_cell.angle_alpha   90.00
_cell.angle_beta   90.00
_cell.angle_gamma   90.00
#
_symmetry.space_group_name_H-M   'P 1'
#
loop_
_entity.id
_entity.type
_entity.pdbx_description
1 polymer ?
#
loop_
_entity_poly.entity_id
_entity_poly.type
_entity_poly.pdbx_seq_one_letter_code
_entity_poly.pdbx_strand_id
1 'polypeptide(L)'
;EYAEIQRNSAGSYTGVGLNVSLEGGQVTVVAPLEGAPAQRAGILPLDVVISVDDIAVDGEDLAETVERFRGVPGTAVTVDVRREGETETLHFSLTRANIQATTVYSEYLGNGYGYIKLTGFSDSTASELGRAADHLIQRSKPSLLGVVLDLRDNVGGVLGAAVKVADAFLDEGLIVRGNGRMRSGRFEEFATQGDILGGAELIVLVNGGSASASEIVAGALKDHKRAHLIGERTYGKGSVQTVMPLTNGRAIKITTSRYFTPSGNIINGTGIEPDILVFAGPVRARYSENSNFDLAHDDNQLQEALRTIGFNPLGTE
;
A
#
# COMPACT_ATOMS: atom_id res chain seq x y z
N GLU A 1 10.43 20.01 -8.56
CA GLU A 1 11.21 18.80 -8.22
C GLU A 1 11.19 18.52 -6.70
N TYR A 2 11.66 19.47 -5.82
CA TYR A 2 11.60 19.25 -4.35
C TYR A 2 10.18 19.09 -3.82
N ALA A 3 9.24 19.94 -4.23
CA ALA A 3 7.82 19.88 -3.86
C ALA A 3 7.14 18.59 -4.38
N GLU A 4 7.61 18.07 -5.49
CA GLU A 4 7.13 16.82 -6.09
C GLU A 4 7.65 15.60 -5.32
N ILE A 5 8.93 15.61 -4.93
CA ILE A 5 9.51 14.59 -4.05
C ILE A 5 8.76 14.54 -2.71
N GLN A 6 8.42 15.70 -2.13
CA GLN A 6 7.64 15.76 -0.89
C GLN A 6 6.23 15.19 -1.08
N ARG A 7 5.51 15.54 -2.16
CA ARG A 7 4.18 15.01 -2.45
C ARG A 7 4.19 13.50 -2.67
N ASN A 8 5.13 13.00 -3.49
CA ASN A 8 5.29 11.57 -3.71
C ASN A 8 5.65 10.81 -2.44
N SER A 9 6.44 11.42 -1.55
CA SER A 9 6.76 10.84 -0.23
C SER A 9 5.54 10.81 0.71
N ALA A 10 4.64 11.79 0.60
CA ALA A 10 3.39 11.84 1.39
C ALA A 10 2.30 10.89 0.86
N GLY A 11 2.59 10.08 -0.19
CA GLY A 11 1.60 9.18 -0.80
C GLY A 11 0.47 9.90 -1.53
N SER A 12 0.64 11.20 -1.81
CA SER A 12 -0.28 11.97 -2.60
C SER A 12 0.34 12.30 -3.96
N TYR A 13 -0.45 12.23 -5.00
CA TYR A 13 -0.06 12.72 -6.32
C TYR A 13 -1.10 13.71 -6.83
N THR A 14 -0.70 14.54 -7.78
CA THR A 14 -1.62 15.49 -8.37
C THR A 14 -2.13 14.94 -9.70
N GLY A 15 -3.45 14.89 -9.86
CA GLY A 15 -4.07 14.37 -11.07
C GLY A 15 -5.59 14.36 -10.98
N VAL A 16 -6.21 13.47 -11.74
CA VAL A 16 -7.67 13.34 -11.84
C VAL A 16 -8.24 12.15 -11.05
N GLY A 17 -7.38 11.26 -10.54
CA GLY A 17 -7.80 10.08 -9.77
C GLY A 17 -8.40 8.98 -10.63
N LEU A 18 -7.70 8.60 -11.69
CA LEU A 18 -8.02 7.45 -12.52
C LEU A 18 -6.98 6.35 -12.32
N ASN A 19 -7.46 5.14 -12.10
CA ASN A 19 -6.68 3.91 -12.25
C ASN A 19 -6.95 3.37 -13.65
N VAL A 20 -5.92 3.20 -14.47
CA VAL A 20 -6.02 2.76 -15.85
C VAL A 20 -5.08 1.60 -16.14
N SER A 21 -5.50 0.73 -17.05
CA SER A 21 -4.70 -0.40 -17.55
C SER A 21 -4.64 -0.37 -19.08
N LEU A 22 -3.70 -1.12 -19.63
CA LEU A 22 -3.64 -1.37 -21.07
C LEU A 22 -4.30 -2.72 -21.34
N GLU A 23 -5.47 -2.68 -22.01
CA GLU A 23 -6.24 -3.87 -22.36
C GLU A 23 -6.50 -3.90 -23.87
N GLY A 24 -6.06 -4.98 -24.53
CA GLY A 24 -6.24 -5.12 -25.98
C GLY A 24 -5.64 -3.98 -26.82
N GLY A 25 -4.57 -3.32 -26.33
CA GLY A 25 -3.97 -2.17 -27.00
C GLY A 25 -4.73 -0.86 -26.79
N GLN A 26 -5.60 -0.78 -25.77
CA GLN A 26 -6.37 0.42 -25.43
C GLN A 26 -6.19 0.76 -23.95
N VAL A 27 -6.10 2.06 -23.63
CA VAL A 27 -6.06 2.52 -22.25
C VAL A 27 -7.47 2.52 -21.69
N THR A 28 -7.75 1.59 -20.78
CA THR A 28 -9.06 1.34 -20.18
C THR A 28 -9.08 1.76 -18.73
N VAL A 29 -10.15 2.39 -18.28
CA VAL A 29 -10.36 2.76 -16.88
C VAL A 29 -10.70 1.51 -16.08
N VAL A 30 -9.80 1.13 -15.16
CA VAL A 30 -10.04 0.07 -14.18
C VAL A 30 -11.04 0.56 -13.14
N ALA A 31 -10.78 1.72 -12.55
CA ALA A 31 -11.70 2.40 -11.64
C ALA A 31 -11.30 3.87 -11.46
N PRO A 32 -12.27 4.79 -11.35
CA PRO A 32 -12.02 6.10 -10.76
C PRO A 32 -11.89 5.97 -9.25
N LEU A 33 -10.95 6.70 -8.64
CA LEU A 33 -10.74 6.72 -7.19
C LEU A 33 -11.88 7.46 -6.50
N GLU A 34 -12.30 6.95 -5.34
CA GLU A 34 -13.40 7.51 -4.55
C GLU A 34 -13.14 8.97 -4.18
N GLY A 35 -14.14 9.82 -4.38
CA GLY A 35 -14.06 11.25 -4.12
C GLY A 35 -13.11 12.03 -5.02
N ALA A 36 -12.48 11.41 -6.01
CA ALA A 36 -11.59 12.06 -6.97
C ALA A 36 -12.34 12.83 -8.07
N PRO A 37 -11.69 13.78 -8.77
CA PRO A 37 -12.30 14.53 -9.85
C PRO A 37 -12.96 13.67 -10.94
N ALA A 38 -12.33 12.59 -11.35
CA ALA A 38 -12.85 11.70 -12.39
C ALA A 38 -14.15 11.00 -11.96
N GLN A 39 -14.23 10.51 -10.74
CA GLN A 39 -15.45 9.90 -10.19
C GLN A 39 -16.58 10.93 -10.12
N ARG A 40 -16.31 12.13 -9.59
CA ARG A 40 -17.31 13.20 -9.49
C ARG A 40 -17.84 13.65 -10.85
N ALA A 41 -17.03 13.55 -11.89
CA ALA A 41 -17.43 13.88 -13.26
C ALA A 41 -18.23 12.77 -13.92
N GLY A 42 -18.28 11.55 -13.37
CA GLY A 42 -19.04 10.43 -13.91
C GLY A 42 -18.28 9.53 -14.89
N ILE A 43 -16.94 9.53 -14.83
CA ILE A 43 -16.13 8.49 -15.50
C ILE A 43 -16.37 7.16 -14.77
N LEU A 44 -16.54 6.09 -15.51
CA LEU A 44 -16.89 4.77 -15.00
C LEU A 44 -15.80 3.73 -15.30
N PRO A 45 -15.77 2.61 -14.57
CA PRO A 45 -14.99 1.44 -14.99
C PRO A 45 -15.34 1.00 -16.41
N LEU A 46 -14.37 0.46 -17.13
CA LEU A 46 -14.42 0.02 -18.52
C LEU A 46 -14.54 1.15 -19.57
N ASP A 47 -14.57 2.42 -19.19
CA ASP A 47 -14.42 3.52 -20.13
C ASP A 47 -13.05 3.41 -20.82
N VAL A 48 -13.03 3.51 -22.16
CA VAL A 48 -11.79 3.52 -22.94
C VAL A 48 -11.37 4.95 -23.21
N VAL A 49 -10.17 5.34 -22.76
CA VAL A 49 -9.64 6.69 -22.96
C VAL A 49 -9.23 6.89 -24.42
N ILE A 50 -9.80 7.89 -25.09
CA ILE A 50 -9.57 8.20 -26.50
C ILE A 50 -8.58 9.34 -26.66
N SER A 51 -8.71 10.39 -25.82
CA SER A 51 -7.82 11.54 -25.85
C SER A 51 -7.68 12.16 -24.46
N VAL A 52 -6.58 12.87 -24.26
CA VAL A 52 -6.31 13.72 -23.08
C VAL A 52 -5.78 15.07 -23.58
N ASP A 53 -6.45 16.18 -23.22
CA ASP A 53 -6.16 17.54 -23.71
C ASP A 53 -6.06 17.59 -25.26
N ASP A 54 -7.06 17.02 -25.94
CA ASP A 54 -7.16 16.89 -27.42
C ASP A 54 -6.02 16.08 -28.08
N ILE A 55 -5.17 15.44 -27.28
CA ILE A 55 -4.11 14.56 -27.78
C ILE A 55 -4.61 13.13 -27.72
N ALA A 56 -4.66 12.47 -28.88
CA ALA A 56 -5.07 11.07 -28.97
C ALA A 56 -4.20 10.18 -28.07
N VAL A 57 -4.86 9.23 -27.41
CA VAL A 57 -4.18 8.22 -26.60
C VAL A 57 -3.84 7.05 -27.51
N ASP A 58 -2.54 6.85 -27.69
CA ASP A 58 -1.99 5.65 -28.31
C ASP A 58 -1.85 4.56 -27.25
N GLY A 59 -2.43 3.41 -27.50
CA GLY A 59 -2.35 2.27 -26.57
C GLY A 59 -0.95 1.68 -26.40
N GLU A 60 0.08 2.23 -27.03
CA GLU A 60 1.45 1.76 -26.88
C GLU A 60 2.16 2.38 -25.66
N ASP A 61 1.71 3.57 -25.15
CA ASP A 61 2.35 4.25 -24.02
C ASP A 61 1.37 4.65 -22.91
N LEU A 62 1.08 3.67 -22.03
CA LEU A 62 0.28 3.88 -20.82
C LEU A 62 0.92 4.93 -19.89
N ALA A 63 2.26 4.95 -19.79
CA ALA A 63 2.98 5.85 -18.89
C ALA A 63 2.83 7.31 -19.34
N GLU A 64 2.90 7.58 -20.62
CA GLU A 64 2.66 8.91 -21.17
C GLU A 64 1.22 9.38 -20.92
N THR A 65 0.24 8.51 -21.12
CA THR A 65 -1.18 8.83 -20.82
C THR A 65 -1.36 9.18 -19.34
N VAL A 66 -0.76 8.41 -18.41
CA VAL A 66 -0.81 8.69 -16.98
C VAL A 66 -0.16 10.03 -16.64
N GLU A 67 0.97 10.37 -17.27
CA GLU A 67 1.63 11.67 -17.04
C GLU A 67 0.74 12.85 -17.52
N ARG A 68 -0.04 12.70 -18.59
CA ARG A 68 -0.98 13.74 -19.06
C ARG A 68 -2.13 13.98 -18.07
N PHE A 69 -2.58 12.97 -17.32
CA PHE A 69 -3.54 13.15 -16.24
C PHE A 69 -2.97 13.95 -15.07
N ARG A 70 -1.66 13.98 -14.90
CA ARG A 70 -0.97 14.73 -13.86
C ARG A 70 -0.84 16.21 -14.21
N GLY A 71 -0.48 17.03 -13.23
CA GLY A 71 -0.22 18.47 -13.42
C GLY A 71 -0.42 19.27 -12.14
N VAL A 72 -0.47 20.60 -12.25
CA VAL A 72 -0.63 21.48 -11.11
C VAL A 72 -2.07 21.40 -10.57
N PRO A 73 -2.28 21.30 -9.24
CA PRO A 73 -3.63 21.31 -8.66
C PRO A 73 -4.40 22.56 -9.09
N GLY A 74 -5.68 22.39 -9.41
CA GLY A 74 -6.54 23.48 -9.87
C GLY A 74 -6.50 23.75 -11.38
N THR A 75 -5.58 23.13 -12.14
CA THR A 75 -5.59 23.22 -13.61
C THR A 75 -6.61 22.28 -14.21
N ALA A 76 -7.22 22.69 -15.33
CA ALA A 76 -8.15 21.84 -16.09
C ALA A 76 -7.39 20.82 -16.93
N VAL A 77 -8.05 19.70 -17.21
CA VAL A 77 -7.68 18.69 -18.20
C VAL A 77 -8.95 18.15 -18.85
N THR A 78 -8.96 17.97 -20.15
CA THR A 78 -10.06 17.33 -20.87
C THR A 78 -9.73 15.86 -21.10
N VAL A 79 -10.74 15.00 -20.92
CA VAL A 79 -10.61 13.54 -21.13
C VAL A 79 -11.79 13.08 -21.95
N ASP A 80 -11.52 12.51 -23.09
CA ASP A 80 -12.52 11.90 -23.95
C ASP A 80 -12.48 10.40 -23.76
N VAL A 81 -13.65 9.81 -23.57
CA VAL A 81 -13.78 8.37 -23.43
C VAL A 81 -14.85 7.79 -24.36
N ARG A 82 -14.65 6.55 -24.74
CA ARG A 82 -15.66 5.72 -25.36
C ARG A 82 -16.21 4.76 -24.32
N ARG A 83 -17.53 4.74 -24.17
CA ARG A 83 -18.24 3.87 -23.24
C ARG A 83 -19.08 2.85 -24.00
N GLU A 84 -19.07 1.61 -23.55
CA GLU A 84 -19.94 0.57 -24.10
C GLU A 84 -21.41 0.96 -23.92
N GLY A 85 -22.20 0.83 -25.00
CA GLY A 85 -23.60 1.23 -25.02
C GLY A 85 -23.87 2.69 -25.43
N GLU A 86 -22.84 3.54 -25.48
CA GLU A 86 -22.96 4.92 -25.99
C GLU A 86 -22.47 5.00 -27.44
N THR A 87 -23.20 5.76 -28.28
CA THR A 87 -22.86 5.94 -29.71
C THR A 87 -21.88 7.07 -29.94
N GLU A 88 -21.79 8.02 -29.02
CA GLU A 88 -20.94 9.19 -29.10
C GLU A 88 -19.81 9.14 -28.08
N THR A 89 -18.70 9.80 -28.39
CA THR A 89 -17.61 10.01 -27.44
C THR A 89 -18.08 10.92 -26.31
N LEU A 90 -17.84 10.51 -25.08
CA LEU A 90 -18.16 11.29 -23.90
C LEU A 90 -16.99 12.22 -23.55
N HIS A 91 -17.28 13.51 -23.36
CA HIS A 91 -16.29 14.55 -23.08
C HIS A 91 -16.37 14.98 -21.63
N PHE A 92 -15.25 14.87 -20.89
CA PHE A 92 -15.15 15.26 -19.49
C PHE A 92 -14.14 16.39 -19.31
N SER A 93 -14.55 17.47 -18.67
CA SER A 93 -13.64 18.52 -18.20
C SER A 93 -13.38 18.31 -16.70
N LEU A 94 -12.15 17.98 -16.35
CA LEU A 94 -11.73 17.64 -14.99
C LEU A 94 -10.81 18.72 -14.43
N THR A 95 -10.89 18.96 -13.13
CA THR A 95 -9.92 19.82 -12.44
C THR A 95 -8.92 18.93 -11.68
N ARG A 96 -7.64 19.02 -11.99
CA ARG A 96 -6.59 18.30 -11.29
C ARG A 96 -6.59 18.66 -9.80
N ALA A 97 -6.49 17.66 -8.94
CA ALA A 97 -6.50 17.83 -7.49
C ALA A 97 -5.34 17.01 -6.86
N ASN A 98 -5.07 17.27 -5.59
CA ASN A 98 -4.26 16.35 -4.80
C ASN A 98 -5.08 15.08 -4.55
N ILE A 99 -4.63 13.96 -5.07
CA ILE A 99 -5.23 12.65 -4.91
C ILE A 99 -4.45 11.88 -3.85
N GLN A 100 -5.14 11.44 -2.81
CA GLN A 100 -4.56 10.48 -1.88
C GLN A 100 -4.75 9.08 -2.46
N ALA A 101 -3.66 8.39 -2.70
CA ALA A 101 -3.72 6.99 -3.11
C ALA A 101 -4.16 6.16 -1.91
N THR A 102 -5.19 5.34 -2.08
CA THR A 102 -5.55 4.32 -1.09
C THR A 102 -4.39 3.35 -0.93
N THR A 103 -3.92 3.21 0.29
CA THR A 103 -2.79 2.34 0.62
C THR A 103 -3.20 1.08 1.37
N VAL A 104 -4.45 1.00 1.82
CA VAL A 104 -4.98 -0.11 2.63
C VAL A 104 -6.18 -0.73 1.93
N TYR A 105 -6.09 -2.03 1.69
CA TYR A 105 -7.19 -2.86 1.20
C TYR A 105 -7.51 -3.90 2.24
N SER A 106 -8.78 -4.20 2.47
CA SER A 106 -9.18 -5.20 3.47
C SER A 106 -10.34 -6.05 3.00
N GLU A 107 -10.35 -7.31 3.42
CA GLU A 107 -11.40 -8.25 3.14
C GLU A 107 -11.71 -9.10 4.37
N TYR A 108 -13.00 -9.32 4.65
CA TYR A 108 -13.46 -10.25 5.66
C TYR A 108 -13.59 -11.65 5.05
N LEU A 109 -12.77 -12.57 5.51
CA LEU A 109 -12.66 -13.93 4.96
C LEU A 109 -13.73 -14.89 5.53
N GLY A 110 -14.51 -14.45 6.52
CA GLY A 110 -15.46 -15.32 7.24
C GLY A 110 -14.88 -15.89 8.53
N ASN A 111 -15.75 -16.48 9.34
CA ASN A 111 -15.41 -17.21 10.58
C ASN A 111 -14.52 -16.44 11.57
N GLY A 112 -14.59 -15.11 11.59
CA GLY A 112 -13.75 -14.29 12.48
C GLY A 112 -12.35 -13.99 11.95
N TYR A 113 -12.08 -14.21 10.66
CA TYR A 113 -10.78 -13.93 10.06
C TYR A 113 -10.84 -12.81 9.03
N GLY A 114 -9.77 -12.02 8.96
CA GLY A 114 -9.63 -10.91 8.05
C GLY A 114 -8.28 -10.89 7.33
N TYR A 115 -8.26 -10.17 6.21
CA TYR A 115 -7.07 -9.88 5.43
C TYR A 115 -6.95 -8.39 5.25
N ILE A 116 -5.73 -7.86 5.41
CA ILE A 116 -5.40 -6.45 5.17
C ILE A 116 -4.13 -6.41 4.33
N LYS A 117 -4.16 -5.70 3.19
CA LYS A 117 -2.98 -5.45 2.36
C LYS A 117 -2.59 -3.99 2.45
N LEU A 118 -1.31 -3.73 2.74
CA LEU A 118 -0.70 -2.41 2.63
C LEU A 118 0.18 -2.35 1.38
N THR A 119 -0.14 -1.47 0.45
CA THR A 119 0.62 -1.29 -0.79
C THR A 119 1.72 -0.22 -0.67
N GLY A 120 1.69 0.58 0.39
CA GLY A 120 2.64 1.63 0.69
C GLY A 120 2.35 2.29 2.04
N PHE A 121 3.18 3.27 2.40
CA PHE A 121 3.02 4.05 3.63
C PHE A 121 2.91 5.53 3.30
N SER A 122 1.75 6.11 3.50
CA SER A 122 1.41 7.53 3.36
C SER A 122 0.85 8.10 4.66
N ASP A 123 0.64 9.40 4.72
CA ASP A 123 0.08 10.05 5.91
C ASP A 123 -1.32 9.53 6.29
N SER A 124 -2.08 9.00 5.32
CA SER A 124 -3.43 8.44 5.52
C SER A 124 -3.42 6.96 5.94
N THR A 125 -2.32 6.22 5.74
CA THR A 125 -2.28 4.75 5.91
C THR A 125 -2.74 4.30 7.29
N ALA A 126 -2.29 4.96 8.37
CA ALA A 126 -2.69 4.56 9.73
C ALA A 126 -4.20 4.75 9.97
N SER A 127 -4.80 5.84 9.44
CA SER A 127 -6.25 6.07 9.56
C SER A 127 -7.06 5.12 8.67
N GLU A 128 -6.53 4.76 7.49
CA GLU A 128 -7.13 3.74 6.62
C GLU A 128 -7.10 2.36 7.29
N LEU A 129 -5.96 2.01 7.91
CA LEU A 129 -5.81 0.78 8.67
C LEU A 129 -6.80 0.69 9.84
N GLY A 130 -6.98 1.79 10.60
CA GLY A 130 -7.98 1.84 11.67
C GLY A 130 -9.39 1.55 11.17
N ARG A 131 -9.81 2.19 10.06
CA ARG A 131 -11.12 1.91 9.45
C ARG A 131 -11.26 0.46 8.95
N ALA A 132 -10.18 -0.11 8.38
CA ALA A 132 -10.17 -1.50 7.94
C ALA A 132 -10.33 -2.47 9.13
N ALA A 133 -9.62 -2.23 10.23
CA ALA A 133 -9.73 -3.02 11.46
C ALA A 133 -11.15 -2.92 12.06
N ASP A 134 -11.70 -1.72 12.17
CA ASP A 134 -13.08 -1.49 12.64
C ASP A 134 -14.11 -2.26 11.80
N HIS A 135 -13.95 -2.22 10.47
CA HIS A 135 -14.83 -2.96 9.56
C HIS A 135 -14.75 -4.47 9.78
N LEU A 136 -13.53 -5.02 9.92
CA LEU A 136 -13.33 -6.45 10.19
C LEU A 136 -13.93 -6.85 11.54
N ILE A 137 -13.72 -6.06 12.61
CA ILE A 137 -14.26 -6.30 13.94
C ILE A 137 -15.81 -6.30 13.92
N GLN A 138 -16.41 -5.33 13.23
CA GLN A 138 -17.87 -5.24 13.13
C GLN A 138 -18.47 -6.43 12.39
N ARG A 139 -17.79 -7.01 11.41
CA ARG A 139 -18.23 -8.20 10.67
C ARG A 139 -17.94 -9.50 11.40
N SER A 140 -16.98 -9.52 12.32
CA SER A 140 -16.52 -10.71 13.04
C SER A 140 -17.30 -10.89 14.34
N LYS A 141 -18.51 -11.43 14.26
CA LYS A 141 -19.29 -11.72 15.46
C LYS A 141 -19.21 -13.21 15.79
N PRO A 142 -18.89 -13.62 17.04
CA PRO A 142 -18.79 -12.78 18.25
C PRO A 142 -17.43 -12.06 18.42
N SER A 143 -16.36 -12.47 17.75
CA SER A 143 -15.03 -11.88 17.90
C SER A 143 -14.17 -12.02 16.63
N LEU A 144 -13.23 -11.11 16.43
CA LEU A 144 -12.15 -11.26 15.47
C LEU A 144 -11.14 -12.25 16.04
N LEU A 145 -10.83 -13.31 15.32
CA LEU A 145 -9.91 -14.37 15.74
C LEU A 145 -8.51 -14.16 15.22
N GLY A 146 -8.38 -13.70 13.97
CA GLY A 146 -7.08 -13.49 13.37
C GLY A 146 -7.12 -12.62 12.11
N VAL A 147 -5.96 -12.00 11.81
CA VAL A 147 -5.75 -11.14 10.65
C VAL A 147 -4.46 -11.51 9.95
N VAL A 148 -4.50 -11.57 8.63
CA VAL A 148 -3.30 -11.60 7.79
C VAL A 148 -3.02 -10.19 7.28
N LEU A 149 -1.86 -9.63 7.66
CA LEU A 149 -1.35 -8.35 7.18
C LEU A 149 -0.35 -8.60 6.04
N ASP A 150 -0.70 -8.23 4.82
CA ASP A 150 0.14 -8.44 3.64
C ASP A 150 0.99 -7.21 3.32
N LEU A 151 2.29 -7.34 3.48
CA LEU A 151 3.32 -6.34 3.14
C LEU A 151 4.14 -6.75 1.90
N ARG A 152 3.75 -7.81 1.19
CA ARG A 152 4.46 -8.24 -0.02
C ARG A 152 4.40 -7.16 -1.09
N ASP A 153 5.53 -6.94 -1.76
CA ASP A 153 5.73 -5.93 -2.81
C ASP A 153 5.52 -4.47 -2.36
N ASN A 154 5.45 -4.26 -1.05
CA ASN A 154 5.38 -2.93 -0.47
C ASN A 154 6.79 -2.36 -0.27
N VAL A 155 7.20 -1.48 -1.14
CA VAL A 155 8.56 -0.87 -1.15
C VAL A 155 8.80 0.14 -0.02
N GLY A 156 7.77 0.38 0.83
CA GLY A 156 7.83 1.30 1.95
C GLY A 156 7.07 2.61 1.72
N GLY A 157 7.58 3.69 2.25
CA GLY A 157 6.98 5.02 2.18
C GLY A 157 7.40 5.89 3.36
N VAL A 158 6.47 6.65 3.93
CA VAL A 158 6.71 7.60 5.02
C VAL A 158 7.04 6.89 6.33
N LEU A 159 8.18 7.22 6.93
CA LEU A 159 8.62 6.65 8.22
C LEU A 159 7.56 6.81 9.31
N GLY A 160 7.05 8.03 9.50
CA GLY A 160 6.04 8.30 10.54
C GLY A 160 4.74 7.52 10.35
N ALA A 161 4.38 7.17 9.10
CA ALA A 161 3.25 6.30 8.84
C ALA A 161 3.53 4.85 9.25
N ALA A 162 4.74 4.33 8.97
CA ALA A 162 5.14 3.00 9.41
C ALA A 162 5.16 2.87 10.94
N VAL A 163 5.68 3.90 11.63
CA VAL A 163 5.65 3.97 13.10
C VAL A 163 4.22 3.88 13.61
N LYS A 164 3.29 4.70 13.08
CA LYS A 164 1.87 4.66 13.47
C LYS A 164 1.18 3.33 13.15
N VAL A 165 1.56 2.68 12.03
CA VAL A 165 1.03 1.35 11.67
C VAL A 165 1.55 0.28 12.63
N ALA A 166 2.84 0.30 13.00
CA ALA A 166 3.37 -0.63 14.00
C ALA A 166 2.76 -0.38 15.39
N ASP A 167 2.66 0.90 15.79
CA ASP A 167 2.03 1.36 17.03
C ASP A 167 0.59 0.84 17.17
N ALA A 168 -0.18 0.83 16.08
CA ALA A 168 -1.55 0.35 16.09
C ALA A 168 -1.73 -1.12 16.51
N PHE A 169 -0.68 -1.93 16.46
CA PHE A 169 -0.70 -3.35 16.86
C PHE A 169 0.07 -3.64 18.16
N LEU A 170 0.72 -2.64 18.75
CA LEU A 170 1.59 -2.80 19.93
C LEU A 170 1.05 -1.98 21.09
N ASP A 171 1.19 -2.50 22.31
CA ASP A 171 0.80 -1.79 23.54
C ASP A 171 1.95 -0.98 24.15
N GLU A 172 3.20 -1.38 23.92
CA GLU A 172 4.38 -0.72 24.46
C GLU A 172 5.67 -1.16 23.76
N GLY A 173 6.75 -0.46 24.04
CA GLY A 173 8.10 -0.82 23.65
C GLY A 173 8.62 -0.05 22.43
N LEU A 174 9.88 -0.29 22.10
CA LEU A 174 10.56 0.35 20.97
C LEU A 174 10.01 -0.20 19.65
N ILE A 175 9.68 0.66 18.69
CA ILE A 175 9.28 0.27 17.33
C ILE A 175 10.51 0.25 16.43
N VAL A 176 11.30 1.32 16.44
CA VAL A 176 12.46 1.46 15.57
C VAL A 176 13.47 2.42 16.21
N ARG A 177 14.74 2.13 16.02
CA ARG A 177 15.84 3.04 16.36
C ARG A 177 16.55 3.48 15.09
N GLY A 178 16.74 4.79 14.95
CA GLY A 178 17.62 5.38 13.94
C GLY A 178 18.97 5.74 14.55
N ASN A 179 20.07 5.31 13.93
CA ASN A 179 21.41 5.72 14.34
C ASN A 179 22.16 6.35 13.17
N GLY A 180 22.49 7.61 13.33
CA GLY A 180 23.22 8.42 12.37
C GLY A 180 24.48 9.07 12.96
N ARG A 181 25.35 9.52 12.07
CA ARG A 181 26.59 10.23 12.44
C ARG A 181 26.30 11.54 13.19
N MET A 182 25.29 12.27 12.73
CA MET A 182 24.83 13.52 13.35
C MET A 182 23.75 13.24 14.40
N ARG A 183 23.61 14.12 15.40
CA ARG A 183 22.56 14.02 16.43
C ARG A 183 21.15 14.02 15.81
N SER A 184 20.92 14.81 14.78
CA SER A 184 19.64 14.85 14.04
C SER A 184 19.28 13.55 13.31
N GLY A 185 20.24 12.64 13.12
CA GLY A 185 20.03 11.32 12.57
C GLY A 185 19.86 10.23 13.62
N ARG A 186 19.71 10.57 14.90
CA ARG A 186 19.50 9.64 16.00
C ARG A 186 18.12 9.85 16.57
N PHE A 187 17.30 8.81 16.56
CA PHE A 187 15.93 8.84 17.07
C PHE A 187 15.50 7.44 17.52
N GLU A 188 14.51 7.41 18.37
CA GLU A 188 13.83 6.21 18.85
C GLU A 188 12.33 6.50 18.83
N GLU A 189 11.56 5.57 18.26
CA GLU A 189 10.11 5.65 18.23
C GLU A 189 9.54 4.50 19.03
N PHE A 190 8.59 4.81 19.91
CA PHE A 190 8.00 3.87 20.85
C PHE A 190 6.52 3.70 20.59
N ALA A 191 6.02 2.51 20.89
CA ALA A 191 4.60 2.22 20.86
C ALA A 191 3.87 2.89 22.03
N THR A 192 2.63 3.27 21.77
CA THR A 192 1.65 3.74 22.75
C THR A 192 0.58 2.68 22.96
N GLN A 193 -0.07 2.66 24.11
CA GLN A 193 -1.05 1.64 24.43
C GLN A 193 -2.24 1.63 23.47
N GLY A 194 -2.58 0.45 22.93
CA GLY A 194 -3.80 0.27 22.15
C GLY A 194 -3.70 -0.63 20.93
N ASP A 195 -3.62 -1.96 21.12
CA ASP A 195 -3.76 -2.92 20.00
C ASP A 195 -5.16 -2.84 19.36
N ILE A 196 -5.23 -2.34 18.12
CA ILE A 196 -6.50 -2.14 17.37
C ILE A 196 -7.24 -3.44 17.04
N LEU A 197 -6.56 -4.60 17.10
CA LEU A 197 -7.18 -5.91 16.87
C LEU A 197 -7.63 -6.59 18.16
N GLY A 198 -7.44 -5.94 19.33
CA GLY A 198 -7.86 -6.48 20.62
C GLY A 198 -7.22 -7.81 20.96
N GLY A 199 -6.00 -8.07 20.54
CA GLY A 199 -5.26 -9.31 20.80
C GLY A 199 -5.56 -10.45 19.82
N ALA A 200 -6.36 -10.24 18.77
CA ALA A 200 -6.53 -11.25 17.71
C ALA A 200 -5.19 -11.67 17.12
N GLU A 201 -5.05 -12.92 16.69
CA GLU A 201 -3.82 -13.42 16.10
C GLU A 201 -3.43 -12.62 14.84
N LEU A 202 -2.12 -12.39 14.66
CA LEU A 202 -1.60 -11.61 13.54
C LEU A 202 -0.49 -12.37 12.83
N ILE A 203 -0.68 -12.57 11.53
CA ILE A 203 0.36 -13.06 10.61
C ILE A 203 0.74 -11.92 9.69
N VAL A 204 2.05 -11.76 9.41
CA VAL A 204 2.54 -10.77 8.44
C VAL A 204 3.16 -11.51 7.26
N LEU A 205 2.64 -11.26 6.06
CA LEU A 205 3.23 -11.75 4.82
C LEU A 205 4.29 -10.77 4.32
N VAL A 206 5.47 -11.31 4.01
CA VAL A 206 6.62 -10.54 3.50
C VAL A 206 7.29 -11.25 2.33
N ASN A 207 7.96 -10.46 1.46
CA ASN A 207 8.80 -10.99 0.37
C ASN A 207 9.96 -10.05 0.05
N GLY A 208 10.77 -10.38 -0.95
CA GLY A 208 11.87 -9.56 -1.43
C GLY A 208 11.49 -8.16 -1.94
N GLY A 209 10.20 -7.89 -2.18
CA GLY A 209 9.66 -6.56 -2.49
C GLY A 209 9.27 -5.74 -1.26
N SER A 210 9.22 -6.35 -0.06
CA SER A 210 8.97 -5.66 1.21
C SER A 210 10.22 -4.89 1.64
N ALA A 211 10.16 -3.55 1.66
CA ALA A 211 11.36 -2.74 1.88
C ALA A 211 11.09 -1.52 2.79
N SER A 212 12.15 -1.02 3.45
CA SER A 212 12.16 0.25 4.20
C SER A 212 11.09 0.32 5.30
N ALA A 213 10.03 1.12 5.14
CA ALA A 213 8.91 1.26 6.09
C ALA A 213 8.24 -0.10 6.39
N SER A 214 8.10 -0.98 5.39
CA SER A 214 7.57 -2.34 5.57
C SER A 214 8.46 -3.17 6.50
N GLU A 215 9.78 -2.99 6.41
CA GLU A 215 10.74 -3.70 7.25
C GLU A 215 10.73 -3.19 8.69
N ILE A 216 10.40 -1.92 8.89
CA ILE A 216 10.20 -1.35 10.24
C ILE A 216 8.99 -2.02 10.89
N VAL A 217 7.84 -2.08 10.20
CA VAL A 217 6.64 -2.73 10.71
C VAL A 217 6.88 -4.21 10.96
N ALA A 218 7.38 -4.94 9.98
CA ALA A 218 7.66 -6.37 10.10
C ALA A 218 8.64 -6.68 11.24
N GLY A 219 9.75 -5.92 11.34
CA GLY A 219 10.75 -6.10 12.37
C GLY A 219 10.24 -5.79 13.77
N ALA A 220 9.44 -4.72 13.93
CA ALA A 220 8.82 -4.38 15.20
C ALA A 220 7.85 -5.46 15.68
N LEU A 221 6.91 -5.88 14.82
CA LEU A 221 5.91 -6.89 15.17
C LEU A 221 6.54 -8.25 15.48
N LYS A 222 7.60 -8.62 14.76
CA LYS A 222 8.37 -9.83 15.01
C LYS A 222 9.10 -9.80 16.35
N ASP A 223 9.88 -8.73 16.58
CA ASP A 223 10.71 -8.63 17.79
C ASP A 223 9.87 -8.55 19.06
N HIS A 224 8.69 -7.93 19.00
CA HIS A 224 7.69 -7.94 20.09
C HIS A 224 6.89 -9.23 20.17
N LYS A 225 7.09 -10.20 19.26
CA LYS A 225 6.30 -11.44 19.18
C LYS A 225 4.79 -11.18 19.04
N ARG A 226 4.43 -10.03 18.47
CA ARG A 226 3.04 -9.70 18.20
C ARG A 226 2.52 -10.42 16.96
N ALA A 227 3.42 -10.70 16.01
CA ALA A 227 3.08 -11.42 14.79
C ALA A 227 4.15 -12.44 14.41
N HIS A 228 3.73 -13.48 13.69
CA HIS A 228 4.63 -14.36 12.97
C HIS A 228 4.76 -13.89 11.52
N LEU A 229 5.98 -13.83 11.02
CA LEU A 229 6.28 -13.48 9.65
C LEU A 229 6.32 -14.74 8.77
N ILE A 230 5.61 -14.72 7.66
CA ILE A 230 5.57 -15.81 6.68
C ILE A 230 5.92 -15.29 5.29
N GLY A 231 6.66 -16.05 4.52
CA GLY A 231 7.03 -15.72 3.14
C GLY A 231 8.53 -15.78 2.90
N GLU A 232 9.10 -14.75 2.32
CA GLU A 232 10.51 -14.68 1.95
C GLU A 232 11.21 -13.53 2.66
N ARG A 233 12.56 -13.57 2.73
CA ARG A 233 13.37 -12.49 3.30
C ARG A 233 13.05 -11.17 2.62
N THR A 234 12.94 -10.10 3.41
CA THR A 234 12.72 -8.75 2.91
C THR A 234 13.96 -8.16 2.23
N TYR A 235 13.79 -7.03 1.57
CA TYR A 235 14.79 -6.41 0.69
C TYR A 235 16.09 -6.00 1.42
N GLY A 236 16.02 -5.47 2.62
CA GLY A 236 17.18 -4.94 3.35
C GLY A 236 17.47 -3.46 3.12
N LYS A 237 16.46 -2.62 2.95
CA LYS A 237 16.62 -1.16 2.85
C LYS A 237 16.52 -0.49 4.22
N GLY A 238 17.55 -0.64 5.03
CA GLY A 238 17.62 -0.11 6.39
C GLY A 238 18.27 1.28 6.50
N SER A 239 18.13 2.16 5.50
CA SER A 239 18.72 3.50 5.50
C SER A 239 17.69 4.62 5.42
N VAL A 240 17.87 5.66 6.27
CA VAL A 240 17.13 6.92 6.20
C VAL A 240 17.78 7.84 5.20
N GLN A 241 17.01 8.35 4.26
CA GLN A 241 17.46 9.37 3.32
C GLN A 241 16.75 10.69 3.61
N THR A 242 17.54 11.72 3.88
CA THR A 242 17.02 13.08 4.05
C THR A 242 17.16 13.84 2.74
N VAL A 243 16.07 14.49 2.30
CA VAL A 243 16.08 15.37 1.14
C VAL A 243 16.34 16.79 1.63
N MET A 244 17.46 17.36 1.23
CA MET A 244 17.87 18.72 1.58
C MET A 244 17.66 19.64 0.38
N PRO A 245 16.82 20.69 0.49
CA PRO A 245 16.63 21.64 -0.60
C PRO A 245 17.88 22.49 -0.82
N LEU A 246 18.16 22.82 -2.08
CA LEU A 246 19.19 23.76 -2.51
C LEU A 246 18.57 25.06 -2.99
N THR A 247 19.35 26.14 -2.99
CA THR A 247 18.92 27.51 -3.32
C THR A 247 18.39 27.70 -4.74
N ASN A 248 18.65 26.73 -5.64
CA ASN A 248 18.22 26.78 -7.05
C ASN A 248 17.01 25.89 -7.37
N GLY A 249 16.21 25.50 -6.36
CA GLY A 249 15.05 24.61 -6.52
C GLY A 249 15.39 23.13 -6.71
N ARG A 250 16.68 22.78 -6.70
CA ARG A 250 17.14 21.39 -6.67
C ARG A 250 17.15 20.85 -5.25
N ALA A 251 17.40 19.57 -5.10
CA ALA A 251 17.55 18.91 -3.81
C ALA A 251 18.68 17.88 -3.84
N ILE A 252 19.30 17.65 -2.68
CA ILE A 252 20.25 16.56 -2.48
C ILE A 252 19.57 15.53 -1.58
N LYS A 253 19.63 14.25 -1.97
CA LYS A 253 19.19 13.12 -1.17
C LYS A 253 20.41 12.45 -0.53
N ILE A 254 20.52 12.53 0.79
CA ILE A 254 21.68 12.05 1.55
C ILE A 254 21.22 11.01 2.57
N THR A 255 21.94 9.88 2.66
CA THR A 255 21.74 8.92 3.73
C THR A 255 22.26 9.49 5.04
N THR A 256 21.37 9.68 6.02
CA THR A 256 21.70 10.31 7.30
C THR A 256 21.70 9.33 8.47
N SER A 257 21.01 8.20 8.37
CA SER A 257 20.88 7.23 9.45
C SER A 257 20.68 5.81 8.91
N ARG A 258 20.83 4.84 9.79
CA ARG A 258 20.45 3.44 9.56
C ARG A 258 19.40 3.03 10.58
N TYR A 259 18.47 2.19 10.14
CA TYR A 259 17.45 1.61 10.99
C TYR A 259 17.95 0.35 11.68
N PHE A 260 17.48 0.18 12.90
CA PHE A 260 17.65 -1.02 13.72
C PHE A 260 16.29 -1.44 14.24
N THR A 261 16.06 -2.75 14.28
CA THR A 261 14.86 -3.31 14.90
C THR A 261 14.92 -3.12 16.42
N PRO A 262 13.83 -3.32 17.17
CA PRO A 262 13.83 -3.25 18.63
C PRO A 262 14.93 -4.10 19.29
N SER A 263 15.18 -5.30 18.78
CA SER A 263 16.24 -6.19 19.26
C SER A 263 17.67 -5.74 18.89
N GLY A 264 17.80 -4.67 18.09
CA GLY A 264 19.09 -4.11 17.66
C GLY A 264 19.66 -4.70 16.38
N ASN A 265 18.90 -5.52 15.66
CA ASN A 265 19.33 -6.08 14.39
C ASN A 265 19.40 -5.00 13.30
N ILE A 266 20.43 -5.08 12.44
CA ILE A 266 20.62 -4.18 11.32
C ILE A 266 19.72 -4.65 10.17
N ILE A 267 18.86 -3.75 9.68
CA ILE A 267 18.02 -4.03 8.51
C ILE A 267 18.83 -3.85 7.21
N ASN A 268 19.73 -2.87 7.17
CA ASN A 268 20.43 -2.48 5.95
C ASN A 268 21.34 -3.57 5.39
N GLY A 269 21.01 -4.04 4.19
CA GLY A 269 21.76 -5.08 3.48
C GLY A 269 21.48 -6.51 3.97
N THR A 270 20.68 -6.66 5.04
CA THR A 270 20.36 -7.96 5.65
C THR A 270 18.91 -8.34 5.43
N GLY A 271 17.97 -7.37 5.54
CA GLY A 271 16.54 -7.63 5.55
C GLY A 271 16.04 -8.25 6.85
N ILE A 272 14.76 -8.60 6.85
CA ILE A 272 14.10 -9.33 7.94
C ILE A 272 13.82 -10.75 7.44
N GLU A 273 14.29 -11.73 8.17
CA GLU A 273 13.99 -13.14 7.89
C GLU A 273 12.56 -13.46 8.36
N PRO A 274 11.74 -14.17 7.57
CA PRO A 274 10.47 -14.68 8.06
C PRO A 274 10.68 -15.77 9.13
N ASP A 275 9.66 -16.01 9.95
CA ASP A 275 9.66 -17.12 10.91
C ASP A 275 9.37 -18.45 10.20
N ILE A 276 8.54 -18.38 9.15
CA ILE A 276 8.22 -19.52 8.29
C ILE A 276 8.56 -19.15 6.85
N LEU A 277 9.59 -19.80 6.31
CA LEU A 277 10.02 -19.57 4.94
C LEU A 277 9.09 -20.31 3.97
N VAL A 278 8.43 -19.55 3.11
CA VAL A 278 7.55 -20.06 2.05
C VAL A 278 7.86 -19.29 0.76
N PHE A 279 8.40 -19.97 -0.23
CA PHE A 279 8.62 -19.35 -1.55
C PHE A 279 7.31 -19.19 -2.31
N ALA A 280 7.16 -18.07 -3.01
CA ALA A 280 6.00 -17.86 -3.86
C ALA A 280 5.91 -18.95 -4.93
N GLY A 281 4.75 -19.56 -5.02
CA GLY A 281 4.44 -20.52 -6.09
C GLY A 281 4.20 -19.79 -7.43
N PRO A 282 4.12 -20.53 -8.56
CA PRO A 282 3.78 -19.95 -9.84
C PRO A 282 2.35 -19.38 -9.78
N VAL A 283 2.23 -18.06 -9.82
CA VAL A 283 0.94 -17.39 -9.87
C VAL A 283 0.29 -17.65 -11.22
N ARG A 284 -0.79 -18.42 -11.23
CA ARG A 284 -1.68 -18.47 -12.39
C ARG A 284 -2.57 -17.25 -12.33
N ALA A 285 -2.26 -16.25 -13.15
CA ALA A 285 -3.12 -15.09 -13.31
C ALA A 285 -4.49 -15.56 -13.81
N ARG A 286 -5.46 -15.63 -12.91
CA ARG A 286 -6.89 -15.68 -13.26
C ARG A 286 -7.45 -14.30 -12.96
N TYR A 287 -7.66 -13.52 -14.02
CA TYR A 287 -8.62 -12.43 -13.98
C TYR A 287 -10.00 -13.08 -13.84
N SER A 288 -10.57 -13.04 -12.65
CA SER A 288 -11.98 -13.35 -12.44
C SER A 288 -12.76 -12.06 -12.62
N GLU A 289 -13.67 -12.04 -13.62
CA GLU A 289 -14.60 -10.94 -13.90
C GLU A 289 -15.60 -10.65 -12.77
N ASN A 290 -15.60 -11.44 -11.72
CA ASN A 290 -16.44 -11.24 -10.54
C ASN A 290 -15.54 -10.91 -9.36
N SER A 291 -15.73 -9.73 -8.79
CA SER A 291 -15.04 -9.10 -7.67
C SER A 291 -15.17 -9.79 -6.30
N ASN A 292 -15.20 -11.10 -6.25
CA ASN A 292 -14.90 -11.87 -5.07
C ASN A 292 -13.47 -12.34 -5.22
N PHE A 293 -12.57 -11.67 -4.53
CA PHE A 293 -11.18 -12.02 -4.39
C PHE A 293 -11.10 -13.50 -4.00
N ASP A 294 -10.89 -14.39 -4.97
CA ASP A 294 -10.57 -15.79 -4.71
C ASP A 294 -9.09 -15.87 -4.29
N LEU A 295 -8.82 -15.22 -3.13
CA LEU A 295 -7.48 -15.02 -2.54
C LEU A 295 -6.76 -16.34 -2.27
N ALA A 296 -7.49 -17.46 -2.20
CA ALA A 296 -6.96 -18.62 -1.53
C ALA A 296 -6.49 -19.74 -2.45
N HIS A 297 -6.93 -19.83 -3.71
CA HIS A 297 -6.68 -21.06 -4.48
C HIS A 297 -5.31 -21.16 -5.15
N ASP A 298 -4.62 -20.03 -5.39
CA ASP A 298 -3.34 -20.03 -6.09
C ASP A 298 -2.19 -19.31 -5.34
N ASP A 299 -2.43 -18.78 -4.10
CA ASP A 299 -1.42 -18.11 -3.27
C ASP A 299 -0.99 -19.00 -2.09
N ASN A 300 0.06 -19.76 -2.30
CA ASN A 300 0.57 -20.71 -1.30
C ASN A 300 1.09 -20.03 -0.01
N GLN A 301 1.58 -18.78 -0.09
CA GLN A 301 2.02 -18.03 1.08
C GLN A 301 0.81 -17.59 1.91
N LEU A 302 -0.25 -17.11 1.27
CA LEU A 302 -1.50 -16.76 1.95
C LEU A 302 -2.19 -18.01 2.53
N GLN A 303 -2.19 -19.13 1.80
CA GLN A 303 -2.71 -20.40 2.32
C GLN A 303 -1.97 -20.83 3.59
N GLU A 304 -0.65 -20.75 3.62
CA GLU A 304 0.14 -21.08 4.80
C GLU A 304 -0.16 -20.12 5.97
N ALA A 305 -0.30 -18.81 5.69
CA ALA A 305 -0.70 -17.83 6.69
C ALA A 305 -2.06 -18.15 7.30
N LEU A 306 -3.06 -18.44 6.46
CA LEU A 306 -4.41 -18.80 6.90
C LEU A 306 -4.42 -20.10 7.71
N ARG A 307 -3.67 -21.10 7.27
CA ARG A 307 -3.50 -22.36 8.02
C ARG A 307 -2.87 -22.11 9.38
N THR A 308 -1.87 -21.26 9.46
CA THR A 308 -1.12 -20.96 10.68
C THR A 308 -2.01 -20.28 11.73
N ILE A 309 -2.91 -19.36 11.33
CA ILE A 309 -3.88 -18.74 12.25
C ILE A 309 -5.14 -19.56 12.48
N GLY A 310 -5.18 -20.81 12.00
CA GLY A 310 -6.31 -21.70 12.24
C GLY A 310 -7.54 -21.46 11.36
N PHE A 311 -7.42 -20.69 10.29
CA PHE A 311 -8.54 -20.52 9.34
C PHE A 311 -8.80 -21.81 8.56
N ASN A 312 -10.05 -22.29 8.63
CA ASN A 312 -10.51 -23.43 7.83
C ASN A 312 -11.63 -22.97 6.87
N PRO A 313 -11.33 -22.87 5.56
CA PRO A 313 -12.31 -22.40 4.57
C PRO A 313 -13.49 -23.37 4.37
N LEU A 314 -13.31 -24.62 4.76
CA LEU A 314 -14.32 -25.66 4.52
C LEU A 314 -15.30 -25.86 5.70
N GLY A 315 -15.16 -25.10 6.81
CA GLY A 315 -16.10 -25.09 7.92
C GLY A 315 -16.67 -26.48 8.24
N THR A 316 -15.83 -27.42 8.65
CA THR A 316 -16.38 -28.66 9.22
C THR A 316 -16.88 -28.34 10.63
N GLU A 317 -18.21 -28.41 10.82
CA GLU A 317 -18.87 -28.44 12.11
C GLU A 317 -18.19 -29.39 13.11
#